data_45b4b63feac9513ce31cd66512fc2836
#
_entry.id   45b4b63feac9513ce31cd66512fc2836
#
_cell.length_a   1.000
_cell.length_b   1.000
_cell.length_c   1.000
_cell.angle_alpha   90.00
_cell.angle_beta   90.00
_cell.angle_gamma   90.00
#
_symmetry.space_group_name_H-M   'P 1'
#
loop_
_entity.id
_entity.type
_entity.pdbx_description
1 polymer ?
#
loop_
_entity_poly.entity_id
_entity_poly.type
_entity_poly.pdbx_seq_one_letter_code
_entity_poly.pdbx_strand_id
1 'polypeptide(L)'
;IVAVTGSFGKTAAGLRILLGCFKARPVIRKALVDSVLMPHARLREGIALGKTKATTAAIDSSDGLAWSLHEIARVSNVGFIINKLPTAEEVEEFARINGLDPLELTLYGGEEYELVLTVKPNRWRKAERAVENVGGRLVSIGKVTVEKRVLYEVDGERRAIEPRGWEHFKSINV
;
A
#
# COMPACT_ATOMS: atom_id res chain seq x y z
N ILE A 1 -11.03 6.22 -9.26
CA ILE A 1 -10.72 5.93 -7.85
C ILE A 1 -9.40 5.20 -7.80
N VAL A 2 -8.49 5.60 -6.91
CA VAL A 2 -7.29 4.83 -6.54
C VAL A 2 -7.63 3.95 -5.36
N ALA A 3 -7.27 2.68 -5.40
CA ALA A 3 -7.63 1.69 -4.39
C ALA A 3 -6.54 0.66 -4.14
N VAL A 4 -6.64 -0.02 -2.99
CA VAL A 4 -5.76 -1.13 -2.58
C VAL A 4 -6.58 -2.29 -2.00
N THR A 5 -6.01 -3.50 -2.00
CA THR A 5 -6.67 -4.72 -1.50
C THR A 5 -6.47 -4.98 -0.02
N GLY A 6 -5.70 -4.16 0.68
CA GLY A 6 -5.43 -4.33 2.11
C GLY A 6 -4.74 -3.13 2.74
N SER A 7 -4.14 -3.37 3.89
CA SER A 7 -3.37 -2.38 4.65
C SER A 7 -1.87 -2.57 4.45
N PHE A 8 -1.11 -1.52 4.68
CA PHE A 8 0.33 -1.42 4.43
C PHE A 8 1.13 -1.14 5.70
N GLY A 9 2.43 -1.37 5.62
CA GLY A 9 3.42 -1.08 6.65
C GLY A 9 3.76 -2.26 7.55
N LYS A 10 3.01 -3.38 7.46
CA LYS A 10 3.23 -4.55 8.33
C LYS A 10 4.58 -5.20 8.07
N THR A 11 4.95 -5.40 6.82
CA THR A 11 6.23 -6.02 6.44
C THR A 11 7.41 -5.14 6.85
N ALA A 12 7.32 -3.82 6.64
CA ALA A 12 8.34 -2.87 7.07
C ALA A 12 8.54 -2.89 8.60
N ALA A 13 7.43 -2.92 9.36
CA ALA A 13 7.48 -3.01 10.83
C ALA A 13 8.00 -4.38 11.29
N GLY A 14 7.53 -5.47 10.68
CA GLY A 14 7.95 -6.84 10.98
C GLY A 14 9.45 -7.06 10.71
N LEU A 15 9.96 -6.55 9.60
CA LEU A 15 11.38 -6.61 9.26
C LEU A 15 12.24 -5.86 10.29
N ARG A 16 11.80 -4.69 10.77
CA ARG A 16 12.49 -3.96 11.84
C ARG A 16 12.54 -4.74 13.14
N ILE A 17 11.46 -5.48 13.47
CA ILE A 17 11.43 -6.37 14.64
C ILE A 17 12.43 -7.52 14.49
N LEU A 18 12.54 -8.09 13.29
CA LEU A 18 13.45 -9.23 13.04
C LEU A 18 14.93 -8.81 13.03
N LEU A 19 15.23 -7.61 12.53
CA LEU A 19 16.59 -7.11 12.36
C LEU A 19 17.09 -6.27 13.53
N GLY A 20 16.21 -5.82 14.44
CA GLY A 20 16.58 -4.89 15.52
C GLY A 20 15.84 -5.10 16.83
N CYS A 21 16.16 -4.26 17.82
CA CYS A 21 15.61 -4.31 19.18
C CYS A 21 14.34 -3.46 19.31
N PHE A 22 13.36 -3.62 18.43
CA PHE A 22 12.09 -2.89 18.49
C PHE A 22 11.08 -3.57 19.40
N LYS A 23 10.31 -2.76 20.15
CA LYS A 23 9.30 -3.23 21.10
C LYS A 23 7.95 -3.38 20.41
N ALA A 24 7.25 -4.46 20.74
CA ALA A 24 5.86 -4.66 20.34
C ALA A 24 5.17 -5.60 21.33
N ARG A 25 3.87 -5.41 21.55
CA ARG A 25 3.05 -6.38 22.31
C ARG A 25 3.06 -7.73 21.60
N PRO A 26 2.97 -8.87 22.33
CA PRO A 26 3.10 -10.20 21.71
C PRO A 26 2.18 -10.45 20.52
N VAL A 27 0.91 -10.02 20.60
CA VAL A 27 -0.08 -10.19 19.51
C VAL A 27 0.32 -9.38 18.28
N ILE A 28 0.70 -8.11 18.46
CA ILE A 28 1.14 -7.22 17.38
C ILE A 28 2.44 -7.72 16.79
N ARG A 29 3.41 -8.08 17.64
CA ARG A 29 4.67 -8.68 17.21
C ARG A 29 4.45 -9.88 16.29
N LYS A 30 3.56 -10.79 16.68
CA LYS A 30 3.23 -11.95 15.85
C LYS A 30 2.67 -11.54 14.50
N ALA A 31 1.67 -10.65 14.47
CA ALA A 31 1.04 -10.21 13.23
C ALA A 31 2.03 -9.52 12.26
N LEU A 32 2.93 -8.68 12.80
CA LEU A 32 3.94 -7.98 12.01
C LEU A 32 5.04 -8.93 11.50
N VAL A 33 5.50 -9.87 12.32
CA VAL A 33 6.52 -10.86 11.92
C VAL A 33 5.94 -11.86 10.92
N ASP A 34 4.71 -12.32 11.13
CA ASP A 34 4.02 -13.24 10.22
C ASP A 34 3.87 -12.60 8.81
N SER A 35 3.65 -11.28 8.70
CA SER A 35 3.55 -10.61 7.41
C SER A 35 4.84 -10.70 6.58
N VAL A 36 6.00 -10.76 7.25
CA VAL A 36 7.31 -10.95 6.59
C VAL A 36 7.56 -12.41 6.23
N LEU A 37 7.30 -13.31 7.18
CA LEU A 37 7.65 -14.72 7.03
C LEU A 37 6.64 -15.52 6.20
N MET A 38 5.40 -15.04 6.12
CA MET A 38 4.27 -15.70 5.46
C MET A 38 3.52 -14.71 4.54
N PRO A 39 4.17 -14.16 3.51
CA PRO A 39 3.54 -13.20 2.61
C PRO A 39 2.33 -13.81 1.91
N HIS A 40 1.29 -13.00 1.72
CA HIS A 40 0.02 -13.46 1.17
C HIS A 40 -0.32 -12.73 -0.13
N ALA A 41 -0.08 -13.38 -1.27
CA ALA A 41 -0.42 -12.84 -2.58
C ALA A 41 -1.94 -12.74 -2.78
N ARG A 42 -2.42 -11.60 -3.31
CA ARG A 42 -3.84 -11.28 -3.55
C ARG A 42 -4.38 -11.89 -4.86
N LEU A 43 -4.10 -13.18 -5.07
CA LEU A 43 -4.47 -13.89 -6.30
C LEU A 43 -5.99 -13.97 -6.50
N ARG A 44 -6.75 -14.31 -5.45
CA ARG A 44 -8.21 -14.45 -5.52
C ARG A 44 -8.88 -13.12 -5.81
N GLU A 45 -8.42 -12.06 -5.15
CA GLU A 45 -8.87 -10.69 -5.33
C GLU A 45 -8.55 -10.19 -6.74
N GLY A 46 -7.33 -10.44 -7.23
CA GLY A 46 -6.90 -10.09 -8.59
C GLY A 46 -7.76 -10.76 -9.67
N ILE A 47 -8.02 -12.07 -9.54
CA ILE A 47 -8.90 -12.81 -10.46
C ILE A 47 -10.34 -12.26 -10.42
N ALA A 48 -10.86 -12.00 -9.20
CA ALA A 48 -12.20 -11.46 -9.04
C ALA A 48 -12.33 -10.07 -9.68
N LEU A 49 -11.36 -9.18 -9.45
CA LEU A 49 -11.30 -7.83 -10.04
C LEU A 49 -11.23 -7.89 -11.58
N GLY A 50 -10.38 -8.76 -12.13
CA GLY A 50 -10.26 -8.93 -13.58
C GLY A 50 -11.58 -9.27 -14.27
N LYS A 51 -12.39 -10.15 -13.66
CA LYS A 51 -13.72 -10.54 -14.17
C LYS A 51 -14.73 -9.38 -14.16
N THR A 52 -14.53 -8.36 -13.34
CA THR A 52 -15.46 -7.21 -13.28
C THR A 52 -15.36 -6.26 -14.45
N LYS A 53 -14.20 -6.18 -15.11
CA LYS A 53 -13.82 -5.15 -16.09
C LYS A 53 -13.94 -3.70 -15.51
N ALA A 54 -13.84 -3.57 -14.19
CA ALA A 54 -13.92 -2.30 -13.47
C ALA A 54 -12.55 -1.64 -13.32
N THR A 55 -11.51 -2.47 -13.20
CA THR A 55 -10.11 -2.05 -13.05
C THR A 55 -9.57 -1.49 -14.36
N THR A 56 -8.83 -0.39 -14.29
CA THR A 56 -8.20 0.27 -15.44
C THR A 56 -6.68 0.13 -15.45
N ALA A 57 -6.06 0.02 -14.28
CA ALA A 57 -4.65 -0.34 -14.11
C ALA A 57 -4.49 -1.06 -12.76
N ALA A 58 -3.51 -1.94 -12.64
CA ALA A 58 -3.16 -2.64 -11.40
C ALA A 58 -1.70 -3.06 -11.42
N ILE A 59 -1.10 -3.08 -10.23
CA ILE A 59 0.24 -3.59 -9.95
C ILE A 59 0.21 -4.23 -8.56
N ASP A 60 1.03 -5.24 -8.31
CA ASP A 60 1.34 -5.70 -6.95
C ASP A 60 2.37 -4.79 -6.29
N SER A 61 2.31 -4.66 -4.98
CA SER A 61 3.22 -3.82 -4.23
C SER A 61 4.35 -4.65 -3.64
N SER A 62 5.38 -4.91 -4.45
CA SER A 62 6.65 -5.52 -4.02
C SER A 62 7.63 -4.47 -3.46
N ASP A 63 7.71 -3.31 -4.10
CA ASP A 63 8.70 -2.27 -3.77
C ASP A 63 8.13 -1.14 -2.90
N GLY A 64 6.88 -1.29 -2.46
CA GLY A 64 6.19 -0.34 -1.59
C GLY A 64 5.08 0.44 -2.28
N LEU A 65 4.19 1.00 -1.46
CA LEU A 65 3.00 1.72 -1.94
C LEU A 65 3.37 2.94 -2.80
N ALA A 66 4.33 3.73 -2.33
CA ALA A 66 4.76 4.94 -3.03
C ALA A 66 5.30 4.60 -4.43
N TRP A 67 6.17 3.61 -4.55
CA TRP A 67 6.70 3.15 -5.83
C TRP A 67 5.59 2.67 -6.76
N SER A 68 4.69 1.82 -6.28
CA SER A 68 3.56 1.29 -7.06
C SER A 68 2.64 2.40 -7.59
N LEU A 69 2.37 3.43 -6.78
CA LEU A 69 1.60 4.61 -7.20
C LEU A 69 2.31 5.37 -8.31
N HIS A 70 3.61 5.61 -8.19
CA HIS A 70 4.41 6.30 -9.21
C HIS A 70 4.47 5.51 -10.52
N GLU A 71 4.63 4.18 -10.47
CA GLU A 71 4.67 3.34 -11.67
C GLU A 71 3.33 3.36 -12.42
N ILE A 72 2.19 3.19 -11.73
CA ILE A 72 0.88 3.29 -12.38
C ILE A 72 0.69 4.70 -12.96
N ALA A 73 1.02 5.75 -12.22
CA ALA A 73 0.89 7.13 -12.67
C ALA A 73 1.71 7.40 -13.94
N ARG A 74 2.97 6.96 -13.95
CA ARG A 74 3.91 7.11 -15.06
C ARG A 74 3.42 6.39 -16.32
N VAL A 75 3.09 5.09 -16.21
CA VAL A 75 2.67 4.26 -17.35
C VAL A 75 1.31 4.72 -17.89
N SER A 76 0.41 5.17 -17.03
CA SER A 76 -0.93 5.66 -17.41
C SER A 76 -0.95 7.14 -17.80
N ASN A 77 0.18 7.86 -17.67
CA ASN A 77 0.32 9.29 -17.97
C ASN A 77 -0.69 10.19 -17.21
N VAL A 78 -0.90 9.89 -15.93
CA VAL A 78 -1.82 10.57 -15.00
C VAL A 78 -1.11 10.93 -13.70
N GLY A 79 -1.80 11.58 -12.78
CA GLY A 79 -1.36 11.74 -11.39
C GLY A 79 -2.38 11.21 -10.41
N PHE A 80 -2.02 11.24 -9.13
CA PHE A 80 -2.88 10.79 -8.04
C PHE A 80 -2.91 11.81 -6.90
N ILE A 81 -4.08 11.95 -6.29
CA ILE A 81 -4.26 12.60 -5.00
C ILE A 81 -4.72 11.52 -4.03
N ILE A 82 -3.84 11.17 -3.10
CA ILE A 82 -4.11 10.21 -2.04
C ILE A 82 -4.58 11.01 -0.82
N ASN A 83 -5.75 10.70 -0.30
CA ASN A 83 -6.35 11.40 0.83
C ASN A 83 -6.58 10.48 2.05
N LYS A 84 -6.24 9.20 1.92
CA LYS A 84 -6.29 8.22 2.99
C LYS A 84 -5.15 7.24 2.85
N LEU A 85 -4.29 7.16 3.85
CA LEU A 85 -3.27 6.11 3.88
C LEU A 85 -3.88 4.82 4.43
N PRO A 86 -3.61 3.68 3.78
CA PRO A 86 -4.09 2.38 4.23
C PRO A 86 -3.15 1.77 5.29
N THR A 87 -2.79 2.54 6.31
CA THR A 87 -1.91 2.10 7.40
C THR A 87 -2.61 1.01 8.22
N ALA A 88 -1.92 -0.07 8.53
CA ALA A 88 -2.44 -1.10 9.41
C ALA A 88 -2.47 -0.60 10.88
N GLU A 89 -3.49 -0.98 11.65
CA GLU A 89 -3.60 -0.58 13.06
C GLU A 89 -2.39 -1.04 13.89
N GLU A 90 -1.88 -2.22 13.61
CA GLU A 90 -0.69 -2.76 14.26
C GLU A 90 0.56 -1.91 13.99
N VAL A 91 0.62 -1.27 12.81
CA VAL A 91 1.73 -0.38 12.41
C VAL A 91 1.65 0.94 13.16
N GLU A 92 0.46 1.50 13.32
CA GLU A 92 0.25 2.74 14.09
C GLU A 92 0.70 2.55 15.55
N GLU A 93 0.29 1.43 16.18
CA GLU A 93 0.73 1.13 17.55
C GLU A 93 2.24 0.89 17.62
N PHE A 94 2.79 0.10 16.70
CA PHE A 94 4.22 -0.19 16.65
C PHE A 94 5.05 1.09 16.49
N ALA A 95 4.65 1.96 15.57
CA ALA A 95 5.31 3.24 15.32
C ALA A 95 5.29 4.13 16.56
N ARG A 96 4.13 4.26 17.23
CA ARG A 96 3.97 5.05 18.45
C ARG A 96 4.86 4.56 19.59
N ILE A 97 4.95 3.23 19.80
CA ILE A 97 5.77 2.66 20.88
C ILE A 97 7.27 2.90 20.65
N ASN A 98 7.69 2.92 19.39
CA ASN A 98 9.11 2.99 19.03
C ASN A 98 9.55 4.38 18.53
N GLY A 99 8.68 5.39 18.56
CA GLY A 99 9.00 6.74 18.10
C GLY A 99 9.28 6.81 16.60
N LEU A 100 8.60 5.97 15.80
CA LEU A 100 8.73 5.91 14.33
C LEU A 100 7.59 6.67 13.66
N ASP A 101 7.82 7.08 12.42
CA ASP A 101 6.77 7.64 11.57
C ASP A 101 5.98 6.51 10.88
N PRO A 102 4.68 6.34 11.14
CA PRO A 102 3.85 5.33 10.49
C PRO A 102 3.71 5.58 8.97
N LEU A 103 3.82 6.83 8.52
CA LEU A 103 3.78 7.19 7.11
C LEU A 103 4.96 6.57 6.35
N GLU A 104 6.18 6.64 6.92
CA GLU A 104 7.37 6.01 6.35
C GLU A 104 7.20 4.50 6.20
N LEU A 105 6.65 3.83 7.22
CA LEU A 105 6.41 2.40 7.18
C LEU A 105 5.37 2.01 6.12
N THR A 106 4.32 2.82 5.97
CA THR A 106 3.20 2.57 5.07
C THR A 106 3.55 2.83 3.60
N LEU A 107 4.23 3.92 3.32
CA LEU A 107 4.53 4.34 1.94
C LEU A 107 5.73 3.63 1.33
N TYR A 108 6.77 3.43 2.13
CA TYR A 108 8.09 3.06 1.61
C TYR A 108 8.57 1.66 2.03
N GLY A 109 7.74 0.93 2.76
CA GLY A 109 7.98 -0.48 3.06
C GLY A 109 7.65 -1.36 1.87
N GLY A 110 8.54 -2.29 1.52
CA GLY A 110 8.33 -3.27 0.46
C GLY A 110 7.69 -4.58 0.93
N GLU A 111 7.46 -5.48 -0.03
CA GLU A 111 7.02 -6.88 0.15
C GLU A 111 5.63 -7.06 0.79
N GLU A 112 4.74 -6.08 0.65
CA GLU A 112 3.36 -6.19 1.13
C GLU A 112 2.51 -7.11 0.25
N TYR A 113 2.81 -7.20 -1.05
CA TYR A 113 2.08 -7.99 -2.07
C TYR A 113 0.57 -7.71 -2.13
N GLU A 114 0.18 -6.53 -1.69
CA GLU A 114 -1.16 -6.00 -1.92
C GLU A 114 -1.29 -5.48 -3.35
N LEU A 115 -2.49 -5.51 -3.92
CA LEU A 115 -2.74 -4.87 -5.21
C LEU A 115 -2.99 -3.38 -5.02
N VAL A 116 -2.29 -2.57 -5.79
CA VAL A 116 -2.55 -1.14 -5.99
C VAL A 116 -3.21 -0.98 -7.36
N LEU A 117 -4.36 -0.32 -7.43
CA LEU A 117 -5.15 -0.30 -8.65
C LEU A 117 -5.99 0.96 -8.82
N THR A 118 -6.43 1.17 -10.06
CA THR A 118 -7.41 2.20 -10.39
C THR A 118 -8.72 1.57 -10.84
N VAL A 119 -9.84 2.12 -10.37
CA VAL A 119 -11.20 1.61 -10.63
C VAL A 119 -12.07 2.71 -11.23
N LYS A 120 -12.87 2.36 -12.25
CA LYS A 120 -13.89 3.26 -12.81
C LYS A 120 -14.92 3.62 -11.73
N PRO A 121 -15.18 4.92 -11.48
CA PRO A 121 -16.10 5.35 -10.41
C PRO A 121 -17.47 4.69 -10.47
N ASN A 122 -18.06 4.61 -11.68
CA ASN A 122 -19.37 4.00 -11.92
C ASN A 122 -19.40 2.48 -11.75
N ARG A 123 -18.24 1.84 -11.56
CA ARG A 123 -18.09 0.38 -11.34
C ARG A 123 -17.51 0.04 -9.96
N TRP A 124 -17.34 1.02 -9.10
CA TRP A 124 -16.75 0.82 -7.77
C TRP A 124 -17.46 -0.29 -6.98
N ARG A 125 -18.79 -0.19 -6.85
CA ARG A 125 -19.57 -1.18 -6.10
C ARG A 125 -19.45 -2.61 -6.66
N LYS A 126 -19.28 -2.73 -7.98
CA LYS A 126 -19.06 -4.04 -8.61
C LYS A 126 -17.69 -4.62 -8.25
N ALA A 127 -16.65 -3.79 -8.25
CA ALA A 127 -15.30 -4.19 -7.87
C ALA A 127 -15.24 -4.57 -6.39
N GLU A 128 -15.79 -3.72 -5.51
CA GLU A 128 -15.84 -3.91 -4.07
C GLU A 128 -16.49 -5.25 -3.70
N ARG A 129 -17.71 -5.52 -4.19
CA ARG A 129 -18.43 -6.78 -3.98
C ARG A 129 -17.67 -8.00 -4.51
N ALA A 130 -16.98 -7.86 -5.64
CA ALA A 130 -16.22 -8.98 -6.20
C ALA A 130 -15.07 -9.39 -5.30
N VAL A 131 -14.39 -8.43 -4.67
CA VAL A 131 -13.31 -8.67 -3.70
C VAL A 131 -13.86 -9.22 -2.39
N GLU A 132 -14.97 -8.67 -1.88
CA GLU A 132 -15.65 -9.15 -0.67
C GLU A 132 -16.10 -10.61 -0.81
N ASN A 133 -16.64 -11.01 -1.97
CA ASN A 133 -17.11 -12.36 -2.24
C ASN A 133 -16.00 -13.43 -2.19
N VAL A 134 -14.74 -13.03 -2.28
CA VAL A 134 -13.59 -13.93 -2.14
C VAL A 134 -12.89 -13.80 -0.78
N GLY A 135 -13.51 -13.05 0.15
CA GLY A 135 -13.01 -12.84 1.52
C GLY A 135 -11.97 -11.72 1.64
N GLY A 136 -11.75 -10.94 0.57
CA GLY A 136 -10.85 -9.80 0.56
C GLY A 136 -11.54 -8.49 0.93
N ARG A 137 -10.77 -7.40 0.88
CA ARG A 137 -11.25 -6.03 1.12
C ARG A 137 -10.68 -5.09 0.07
N LEU A 138 -11.51 -4.20 -0.48
CA LEU A 138 -11.07 -3.14 -1.39
C LEU A 138 -11.23 -1.79 -0.68
N VAL A 139 -10.13 -1.05 -0.57
CA VAL A 139 -10.08 0.24 0.15
C VAL A 139 -9.79 1.35 -0.84
N SER A 140 -10.68 2.35 -0.93
CA SER A 140 -10.40 3.58 -1.67
C SER A 140 -9.41 4.44 -0.88
N ILE A 141 -8.33 4.85 -1.54
CA ILE A 141 -7.28 5.67 -0.92
C ILE A 141 -7.11 7.03 -1.59
N GLY A 142 -7.77 7.28 -2.73
CA GLY A 142 -7.63 8.53 -3.44
C GLY A 142 -8.29 8.56 -4.80
N LYS A 143 -7.89 9.53 -5.60
CA LYS A 143 -8.43 9.78 -6.94
C LYS A 143 -7.33 10.00 -7.97
N VAL A 144 -7.65 9.66 -9.23
CA VAL A 144 -6.83 9.98 -10.39
C VAL A 144 -7.00 11.45 -10.76
N THR A 145 -5.93 12.11 -11.17
CA THR A 145 -5.92 13.50 -11.64
C THR A 145 -5.14 13.65 -12.95
N VAL A 146 -5.39 14.71 -13.68
CA VAL A 146 -4.64 15.07 -14.89
C VAL A 146 -3.29 15.72 -14.57
N GLU A 147 -3.12 16.26 -13.38
CA GLU A 147 -1.84 16.77 -12.88
C GLU A 147 -0.91 15.57 -12.62
N LYS A 148 0.18 15.47 -13.39
CA LYS A 148 1.11 14.33 -13.39
C LYS A 148 2.03 14.30 -12.17
N ARG A 149 1.41 14.32 -10.98
CA ARG A 149 2.09 14.28 -9.68
C ARG A 149 1.38 13.28 -8.77
N VAL A 150 2.11 12.64 -7.90
CA VAL A 150 1.56 11.79 -6.84
C VAL A 150 1.63 12.57 -5.54
N LEU A 151 0.47 12.95 -5.02
CA LEU A 151 0.34 13.84 -3.87
C LEU A 151 -0.42 13.14 -2.74
N TYR A 152 0.00 13.39 -1.51
CA TYR A 152 -0.76 13.10 -0.30
C TYR A 152 -1.45 14.38 0.18
N GLU A 153 -2.76 14.31 0.34
CA GLU A 153 -3.59 15.44 0.79
C GLU A 153 -4.12 15.14 2.19
N VAL A 154 -3.77 15.96 3.15
CA VAL A 154 -4.23 15.90 4.54
C VAL A 154 -4.49 17.31 5.05
N ASP A 155 -5.62 17.53 5.72
CA ASP A 155 -6.04 18.83 6.28
C ASP A 155 -6.00 20.00 5.27
N GLY A 156 -6.24 19.69 3.99
CA GLY A 156 -6.23 20.66 2.88
C GLY A 156 -4.84 20.98 2.33
N GLU A 157 -3.78 20.48 2.94
CA GLU A 157 -2.40 20.59 2.44
C GLU A 157 -2.05 19.42 1.52
N ARG A 158 -1.27 19.71 0.47
CA ARG A 158 -0.76 18.71 -0.47
C ARG A 158 0.74 18.61 -0.37
N ARG A 159 1.23 17.40 -0.14
CA ARG A 159 2.66 17.09 -0.08
C ARG A 159 2.98 16.06 -1.17
N ALA A 160 4.13 16.17 -1.83
CA ALA A 160 4.57 15.16 -2.77
C ALA A 160 4.86 13.85 -2.04
N ILE A 161 4.40 12.74 -2.62
CA ILE A 161 4.89 11.41 -2.24
C ILE A 161 6.14 11.17 -3.10
N GLU A 162 7.27 10.91 -2.44
CA GLU A 162 8.53 10.70 -3.14
C GLU A 162 8.53 9.37 -3.92
N PRO A 163 9.14 9.31 -5.14
CA PRO A 163 9.22 8.09 -5.93
C PRO A 163 10.32 7.15 -5.40
N ARG A 164 10.22 6.73 -4.16
CA ARG A 164 11.16 5.80 -3.52
C ARG A 164 10.44 4.57 -2.99
N GLY A 165 11.16 3.47 -2.93
CA GLY A 165 10.67 2.19 -2.46
C GLY A 165 11.83 1.33 -1.98
N TRP A 166 11.57 0.05 -1.83
CA TRP A 166 12.60 -0.92 -1.50
C TRP A 166 13.49 -1.19 -2.71
N GLU A 167 14.82 -1.09 -2.54
CA GLU A 167 15.80 -1.41 -3.56
C GLU A 167 16.70 -2.56 -3.09
N HIS A 168 16.67 -3.68 -3.83
CA HIS A 168 17.49 -4.86 -3.50
C HIS A 168 18.98 -4.65 -3.69
N PHE A 169 19.38 -3.73 -4.56
CA PHE A 169 20.79 -3.46 -4.91
C PHE A 169 21.10 -1.97 -4.79
N LYS A 170 21.05 -1.44 -3.56
CA LYS A 170 21.60 -0.10 -3.33
C LYS A 170 23.11 -0.13 -3.50
N SER A 171 23.64 0.63 -4.47
CA SER A 171 25.06 0.96 -4.49
C SER A 171 25.38 1.69 -3.21
N ILE A 172 26.13 1.07 -2.30
CA ILE A 172 26.74 1.77 -1.18
C ILE A 172 27.79 2.68 -1.82
N ASN A 173 27.46 3.97 -1.98
CA ASN A 173 28.48 4.96 -2.30
C ASN A 173 29.40 5.03 -1.07
N VAL A 174 30.56 4.39 -1.18
CA VAL A 174 31.67 4.48 -0.23
C VAL A 174 32.40 5.79 -0.46
#